data_35533d53fe4048efb2ad426a5e69923d
#
_entry.id   35533d53fe4048efb2ad426a5e69923d
#
_cell.length_a   1.000
_cell.length_b   1.000
_cell.length_c   1.000
_cell.angle_alpha   90.00
_cell.angle_beta   90.00
_cell.angle_gamma   90.00
#
_symmetry.space_group_name_H-M   'P 1'
#
loop_
_entity.id
_entity.type
_entity.pdbx_description
1 polymer ?
#
loop_
_entity_poly.entity_id
_entity_poly.type
_entity_poly.pdbx_seq_one_letter_code
_entity_poly.pdbx_strand_id
1 'polypeptide(L)'
;MLKEEMNRRAMVVFHILLFLLLVVVLSIVWGIDIKGLLVLASSMIAVVGVALFAAWSLLSNITAFFILLGQRSFAQGKTVRIIDGSNAIEGTIMEVNLFSTELKTSDGELVVYPNNLIVSRPVVVKSTEAQQTTQRIA
;
A
#
# COMPACT_ATOMS: atom_id res chain seq x y z
N MET A 1 19.76 15.28 -34.77
CA MET A 1 18.62 15.11 -33.86
C MET A 1 19.06 14.74 -32.43
N LEU A 2 19.71 13.60 -32.16
CA LEU A 2 20.09 13.21 -30.78
C LEU A 2 21.07 14.17 -30.09
N LYS A 3 22.03 14.74 -30.80
CA LYS A 3 23.00 15.72 -30.23
C LYS A 3 22.33 17.05 -29.85
N GLU A 4 21.35 17.51 -30.60
CA GLU A 4 20.64 18.76 -30.29
C GLU A 4 19.71 18.62 -29.10
N GLU A 5 19.03 17.50 -28.98
CA GLU A 5 18.22 17.20 -27.79
C GLU A 5 19.08 17.04 -26.52
N MET A 6 20.23 16.38 -26.65
CA MET A 6 21.17 16.21 -25.56
C MET A 6 21.76 17.56 -25.08
N ASN A 7 22.11 18.45 -26.04
CA ASN A 7 22.57 19.80 -25.73
C ASN A 7 21.48 20.63 -25.04
N ARG A 8 20.25 20.54 -25.50
CA ARG A 8 19.12 21.27 -24.89
C ARG A 8 18.86 20.79 -23.44
N ARG A 9 18.88 19.49 -23.20
CA ARG A 9 18.72 18.92 -21.84
C ARG A 9 19.89 19.33 -20.93
N ALA A 10 21.13 19.26 -21.43
CA ALA A 10 22.31 19.71 -20.69
C ALA A 10 22.23 21.21 -20.35
N MET A 11 21.75 22.03 -21.28
CA MET A 11 21.58 23.48 -21.07
C MET A 11 20.49 23.78 -20.02
N VAL A 12 19.40 23.05 -20.01
CA VAL A 12 18.35 23.16 -18.97
C VAL A 12 18.91 22.78 -17.59
N VAL A 13 19.62 21.66 -17.48
CA VAL A 13 20.25 21.25 -16.22
C VAL A 13 21.26 22.28 -15.75
N PHE A 14 22.08 22.82 -16.66
CA PHE A 14 23.04 23.86 -16.35
C PHE A 14 22.36 25.13 -15.81
N HIS A 15 21.28 25.60 -16.44
CA HIS A 15 20.52 26.76 -15.95
C HIS A 15 19.89 26.52 -14.58
N ILE A 16 19.37 25.32 -14.33
CA ILE A 16 18.82 24.95 -13.00
C ILE A 16 19.93 25.00 -11.94
N LEU A 17 21.11 24.43 -12.23
CA LEU A 17 22.25 24.46 -11.31
C LEU A 17 22.73 25.88 -11.05
N LEU A 18 22.82 26.71 -12.10
CA LEU A 18 23.20 28.12 -11.98
C LEU A 18 22.17 28.91 -11.15
N PHE A 19 20.88 28.67 -11.35
CA PHE A 19 19.81 29.29 -10.57
C PHE A 19 19.91 28.90 -9.08
N LEU A 20 20.10 27.60 -8.79
CA LEU A 20 20.30 27.12 -7.42
C LEU A 20 21.51 27.74 -6.76
N LEU A 21 22.66 27.84 -7.49
CA LEU A 21 23.85 28.49 -6.99
C LEU A 21 23.58 29.97 -6.69
N LEU A 22 22.88 30.67 -7.57
CA LEU A 22 22.53 32.08 -7.38
C LEU A 22 21.66 32.28 -6.12
N VAL A 23 20.67 31.41 -5.92
CA VAL A 23 19.81 31.44 -4.74
C VAL A 23 20.61 31.24 -3.46
N VAL A 24 21.53 30.27 -3.45
CA VAL A 24 22.41 30.03 -2.29
C VAL A 24 23.31 31.28 -2.00
N VAL A 25 23.92 31.86 -3.02
CA VAL A 25 24.75 33.06 -2.87
C VAL A 25 23.94 34.24 -2.34
N LEU A 26 22.75 34.48 -2.89
CA LEU A 26 21.86 35.55 -2.41
C LEU A 26 21.44 35.30 -0.95
N SER A 27 21.16 34.05 -0.58
CA SER A 27 20.79 33.69 0.80
C SER A 27 21.94 34.03 1.78
N ILE A 28 23.16 33.75 1.40
CA ILE A 28 24.34 34.07 2.22
C ILE A 28 24.53 35.61 2.36
N VAL A 29 24.36 36.35 1.25
CA VAL A 29 24.50 37.81 1.23
C VAL A 29 23.42 38.48 2.10
N TRP A 30 22.21 37.92 2.11
CA TRP A 30 21.11 38.45 2.94
C TRP A 30 21.16 38.00 4.40
N GLY A 31 22.22 37.28 4.78
CA GLY A 31 22.40 36.80 6.16
C GLY A 31 21.43 35.76 6.62
N ILE A 32 20.84 34.99 5.69
CA ILE A 32 19.96 33.90 6.02
C ILE A 32 20.77 32.80 6.72
N ASP A 33 20.36 32.42 7.92
CA ASP A 33 20.97 31.33 8.67
C ASP A 33 20.64 29.98 8.03
N ILE A 34 21.51 29.52 7.13
CA ILE A 34 21.37 28.24 6.44
C ILE A 34 21.39 27.07 7.44
N LYS A 35 22.10 27.18 8.56
CA LYS A 35 22.11 26.14 9.60
C LYS A 35 20.74 26.05 10.27
N GLY A 36 20.15 27.18 10.61
CA GLY A 36 18.80 27.24 11.18
C GLY A 36 17.74 26.67 10.21
N LEU A 37 17.85 26.99 8.92
CA LEU A 37 16.97 26.42 7.88
C LEU A 37 17.13 24.91 7.74
N LEU A 38 18.38 24.39 7.79
CA LEU A 38 18.62 22.94 7.73
C LEU A 38 18.03 22.21 8.94
N VAL A 39 18.18 22.78 10.14
CA VAL A 39 17.58 22.24 11.37
C VAL A 39 16.05 22.22 11.26
N LEU A 40 15.44 23.32 10.78
CA LEU A 40 14.00 23.39 10.56
C LEU A 40 13.54 22.36 9.54
N ALA A 41 14.21 22.28 8.39
CA ALA A 41 13.89 21.33 7.33
C ALA A 41 14.00 19.87 7.83
N SER A 42 15.05 19.54 8.57
CA SER A 42 15.26 18.21 9.15
C SER A 42 14.16 17.84 10.14
N SER A 43 13.74 18.78 11.00
CA SER A 43 12.64 18.55 11.95
C SER A 43 11.30 18.37 11.22
N MET A 44 11.04 19.12 10.16
CA MET A 44 9.83 18.93 9.34
C MET A 44 9.82 17.55 8.67
N ILE A 45 10.96 17.11 8.10
CA ILE A 45 11.08 15.77 7.49
C ILE A 45 10.84 14.68 8.54
N ALA A 46 11.37 14.84 9.76
CA ALA A 46 11.15 13.90 10.84
C ALA A 46 9.66 13.80 11.20
N VAL A 47 8.97 14.92 11.36
CA VAL A 47 7.52 14.94 11.66
C VAL A 47 6.70 14.30 10.53
N VAL A 48 7.00 14.65 9.28
CA VAL A 48 6.34 14.05 8.11
C VAL A 48 6.62 12.55 8.03
N GLY A 49 7.84 12.12 8.32
CA GLY A 49 8.22 10.71 8.37
C GLY A 49 7.38 9.92 9.38
N VAL A 50 7.24 10.42 10.59
CA VAL A 50 6.38 9.81 11.63
C VAL A 50 4.92 9.77 11.20
N ALA A 51 4.41 10.84 10.61
CA ALA A 51 3.03 10.90 10.10
C ALA A 51 2.78 9.87 8.98
N LEU A 52 3.74 9.68 8.07
CA LEU A 52 3.66 8.65 7.02
C LEU A 52 3.66 7.24 7.60
N PHE A 53 4.47 6.96 8.63
CA PHE A 53 4.43 5.66 9.31
C PHE A 53 3.08 5.39 9.96
N ALA A 54 2.48 6.40 10.59
CA ALA A 54 1.15 6.26 11.18
C ALA A 54 0.06 5.97 10.11
N ALA A 55 0.17 6.59 8.93
CA ALA A 55 -0.75 6.38 7.81
C ALA A 55 -0.53 5.04 7.07
N TRP A 56 0.63 4.40 7.24
CA TRP A 56 1.03 3.20 6.50
C TRP A 56 0.03 2.04 6.66
N SER A 57 -0.46 1.80 7.87
CA SER A 57 -1.41 0.73 8.15
C SER A 57 -2.74 0.92 7.40
N LEU A 58 -3.25 2.15 7.36
CA LEU A 58 -4.48 2.48 6.63
C LEU A 58 -4.28 2.29 5.13
N LEU A 59 -3.18 2.83 4.60
CA LEU A 59 -2.85 2.72 3.17
C LEU A 59 -2.64 1.28 2.74
N SER A 60 -2.04 0.44 3.58
CA SER A 60 -1.85 -0.98 3.34
C SER A 60 -3.18 -1.72 3.16
N ASN A 61 -4.19 -1.44 4.01
CA ASN A 61 -5.52 -2.05 3.88
C ASN A 61 -6.25 -1.58 2.62
N ILE A 62 -6.15 -0.29 2.28
CA ILE A 62 -6.77 0.27 1.06
C ILE A 62 -6.13 -0.36 -0.19
N THR A 63 -4.81 -0.49 -0.23
CA THR A 63 -4.10 -1.14 -1.33
C THR A 63 -4.52 -2.61 -1.45
N ALA A 64 -4.60 -3.32 -0.33
CA ALA A 64 -5.06 -4.71 -0.29
C ALA A 64 -6.49 -4.85 -0.79
N PHE A 65 -7.40 -3.93 -0.47
CA PHE A 65 -8.76 -3.91 -1.00
C PHE A 65 -8.79 -3.91 -2.53
N PHE A 66 -8.01 -3.03 -3.19
CA PHE A 66 -7.94 -3.01 -4.66
C PHE A 66 -7.35 -4.30 -5.24
N ILE A 67 -6.37 -4.90 -4.57
CA ILE A 67 -5.79 -6.18 -4.97
C ILE A 67 -6.85 -7.29 -4.90
N LEU A 68 -7.61 -7.36 -3.80
CA LEU A 68 -8.65 -8.37 -3.60
C LEU A 68 -9.79 -8.22 -4.61
N LEU A 69 -10.23 -6.99 -4.88
CA LEU A 69 -11.26 -6.72 -5.90
C LEU A 69 -10.81 -7.13 -7.32
N GLY A 70 -9.52 -6.99 -7.63
CA GLY A 70 -8.96 -7.38 -8.93
C GLY A 70 -8.88 -8.91 -9.13
N GLN A 71 -9.01 -9.70 -8.09
CA GLN A 71 -8.82 -11.14 -8.10
C GLN A 71 -10.14 -11.90 -7.98
N ARG A 72 -10.52 -12.66 -9.03
CA ARG A 72 -11.74 -13.51 -9.02
C ARG A 72 -11.78 -14.56 -7.91
N SER A 73 -10.61 -14.91 -7.37
CA SER A 73 -10.49 -15.87 -6.27
C SER A 73 -11.08 -15.37 -4.96
N PHE A 74 -11.17 -14.06 -4.78
CA PHE A 74 -11.74 -13.40 -3.61
C PHE A 74 -13.14 -12.80 -3.86
N ALA A 75 -13.81 -13.27 -4.90
CA ALA A 75 -15.19 -12.87 -5.15
C ALA A 75 -16.15 -13.34 -4.03
N GLN A 76 -17.19 -12.57 -3.81
CA GLN A 76 -18.28 -12.91 -2.88
C GLN A 76 -18.81 -14.33 -3.14
N GLY A 77 -19.08 -15.09 -2.08
CA GLY A 77 -19.53 -16.48 -2.13
C GLY A 77 -18.42 -17.52 -2.28
N LYS A 78 -17.16 -17.12 -2.45
CA LYS A 78 -16.03 -18.06 -2.46
C LYS A 78 -15.63 -18.44 -1.04
N THR A 79 -15.35 -19.72 -0.81
CA THR A 79 -14.83 -20.21 0.46
C THR A 79 -13.32 -20.17 0.44
N VAL A 80 -12.75 -19.49 1.42
CA VAL A 80 -11.30 -19.31 1.58
C VAL A 80 -10.86 -19.81 2.95
N ARG A 81 -9.64 -20.31 3.02
CA ARG A 81 -8.98 -20.65 4.27
C ARG A 81 -7.67 -19.86 4.35
N ILE A 82 -7.63 -18.93 5.30
CA ILE A 82 -6.47 -18.08 5.57
C ILE A 82 -5.60 -18.80 6.60
N ILE A 83 -4.32 -19.01 6.27
CA ILE A 83 -3.36 -19.68 7.15
C ILE A 83 -2.63 -18.60 7.96
N ASP A 84 -2.96 -18.50 9.24
CA ASP A 84 -2.41 -17.54 10.18
C ASP A 84 -1.61 -18.24 11.27
N GLY A 85 -0.36 -18.53 10.99
CA GLY A 85 0.52 -19.27 11.90
C GLY A 85 -0.06 -20.66 12.23
N SER A 86 -0.29 -20.92 13.52
CA SER A 86 -0.90 -22.16 14.00
C SER A 86 -2.42 -22.20 13.83
N ASN A 87 -3.06 -21.05 13.58
CA ASN A 87 -4.50 -20.94 13.43
C ASN A 87 -4.85 -20.79 11.95
N ALA A 88 -5.89 -21.45 11.52
CA ALA A 88 -6.46 -21.27 10.19
C ALA A 88 -7.91 -20.81 10.33
N ILE A 89 -8.25 -19.72 9.65
CA ILE A 89 -9.62 -19.21 9.60
C ILE A 89 -10.21 -19.62 8.26
N GLU A 90 -11.28 -20.40 8.29
CA GLU A 90 -12.03 -20.83 7.11
C GLU A 90 -13.40 -20.19 7.11
N GLY A 91 -13.77 -19.59 5.98
CA GLY A 91 -15.09 -18.97 5.84
C GLY A 91 -15.41 -18.63 4.39
N THR A 92 -16.68 -18.35 4.15
CA THR A 92 -17.19 -17.87 2.87
C THR A 92 -17.15 -16.34 2.86
N ILE A 93 -16.59 -15.76 1.82
CA ILE A 93 -16.51 -14.30 1.65
C ILE A 93 -17.93 -13.76 1.46
N MET A 94 -18.34 -12.91 2.40
CA MET A 94 -19.62 -12.20 2.34
C MET A 94 -19.47 -10.87 1.64
N GLU A 95 -18.49 -10.08 2.05
CA GLU A 95 -18.22 -8.76 1.49
C GLU A 95 -16.74 -8.37 1.67
N VAL A 96 -16.20 -7.66 0.70
CA VAL A 96 -14.88 -7.06 0.77
C VAL A 96 -15.05 -5.56 0.92
N ASN A 97 -14.80 -5.04 2.12
CA ASN A 97 -14.88 -3.63 2.49
C ASN A 97 -13.51 -2.96 2.36
N LEU A 98 -13.45 -1.62 2.43
CA LEU A 98 -12.23 -0.84 2.21
C LEU A 98 -11.05 -1.24 3.12
N PHE A 99 -11.32 -1.65 4.35
CA PHE A 99 -10.29 -2.00 5.35
C PHE A 99 -10.29 -3.47 5.76
N SER A 100 -11.40 -4.17 5.56
CA SER A 100 -11.59 -5.54 6.04
C SER A 100 -12.48 -6.34 5.09
N THR A 101 -12.32 -7.66 5.15
CA THR A 101 -13.17 -8.63 4.47
C THR A 101 -13.99 -9.39 5.51
N GLU A 102 -15.27 -9.54 5.27
CA GLU A 102 -16.20 -10.29 6.10
C GLU A 102 -16.28 -11.75 5.62
N LEU A 103 -16.01 -12.67 6.54
CA LEU A 103 -16.02 -14.11 6.29
C LEU A 103 -17.07 -14.75 7.19
N LYS A 104 -17.96 -15.53 6.61
CA LYS A 104 -18.93 -16.36 7.37
C LYS A 104 -18.34 -17.75 7.55
N THR A 105 -18.15 -18.17 8.80
CA THR A 105 -17.64 -19.51 9.16
C THR A 105 -18.74 -20.58 9.02
N SER A 106 -18.35 -21.85 9.07
CA SER A 106 -19.29 -22.99 9.09
C SER A 106 -20.25 -22.96 10.28
N ASP A 107 -19.79 -22.40 11.40
CA ASP A 107 -20.57 -22.30 12.64
C ASP A 107 -21.54 -21.11 12.64
N GLY A 108 -21.57 -20.37 11.52
CA GLY A 108 -22.45 -19.22 11.32
C GLY A 108 -21.92 -17.90 11.87
N GLU A 109 -20.70 -17.88 12.42
CA GLU A 109 -20.08 -16.69 12.93
C GLU A 109 -19.58 -15.79 11.79
N LEU A 110 -19.61 -14.47 11.99
CA LEU A 110 -19.05 -13.48 11.09
C LEU A 110 -17.67 -13.04 11.60
N VAL A 111 -16.64 -13.36 10.84
CA VAL A 111 -15.27 -12.95 11.12
C VAL A 111 -14.92 -11.76 10.26
N VAL A 112 -14.54 -10.64 10.87
CA VAL A 112 -14.05 -9.45 10.19
C VAL A 112 -12.52 -9.48 10.17
N TYR A 113 -11.93 -9.67 8.99
CA TYR A 113 -10.51 -9.89 8.82
C TYR A 113 -9.85 -8.73 8.05
N PRO A 114 -8.73 -8.14 8.54
CA PRO A 114 -8.07 -7.02 7.85
C PRO A 114 -7.55 -7.41 6.45
N ASN A 115 -7.79 -6.57 5.46
CA ASN A 115 -7.44 -6.87 4.06
C ASN A 115 -5.93 -7.07 3.86
N ASN A 116 -5.09 -6.25 4.51
CA ASN A 116 -3.64 -6.36 4.39
C ASN A 116 -3.11 -7.71 4.88
N LEU A 117 -3.77 -8.33 5.86
CA LEU A 117 -3.40 -9.64 6.36
C LEU A 117 -3.79 -10.76 5.39
N ILE A 118 -4.91 -10.63 4.66
CA ILE A 118 -5.29 -11.59 3.62
C ILE A 118 -4.23 -11.62 2.52
N VAL A 119 -3.82 -10.45 2.03
CA VAL A 119 -2.85 -10.33 0.92
C VAL A 119 -1.44 -10.79 1.33
N SER A 120 -1.09 -10.65 2.60
CA SER A 120 0.25 -10.98 3.11
C SER A 120 0.41 -12.42 3.60
N ARG A 121 -0.67 -13.21 3.65
CA ARG A 121 -0.68 -14.59 4.16
C ARG A 121 -1.03 -15.60 3.07
N PRO A 122 -0.63 -16.87 3.22
CA PRO A 122 -1.09 -17.93 2.34
C PRO A 122 -2.60 -18.14 2.48
N VAL A 123 -3.31 -18.13 1.35
CA VAL A 123 -4.75 -18.35 1.30
C VAL A 123 -5.05 -19.52 0.36
N VAL A 124 -5.78 -20.49 0.87
CA VAL A 124 -6.30 -21.61 0.08
C VAL A 124 -7.74 -21.28 -0.33
N VAL A 125 -7.97 -21.20 -1.63
CA VAL A 125 -9.32 -20.98 -2.19
C VAL A 125 -9.92 -22.33 -2.53
N LYS A 126 -11.07 -22.65 -1.95
CA LYS A 126 -11.81 -23.89 -2.28
C LYS A 126 -12.59 -23.69 -3.57
N SER A 127 -12.39 -24.58 -4.55
CA SER A 127 -13.24 -24.60 -5.74
C SER A 127 -14.64 -25.11 -5.41
N THR A 128 -15.66 -24.53 -6.02
CA THR A 128 -17.08 -24.89 -5.81
C THR A 128 -17.35 -26.35 -6.18
N GLU A 129 -16.54 -26.98 -7.03
CA GLU A 129 -16.67 -28.40 -7.41
C GLU A 129 -16.45 -29.36 -6.23
N ALA A 130 -15.54 -29.04 -5.30
CA ALA A 130 -15.29 -29.88 -4.12
C ALA A 130 -16.46 -29.89 -3.14
N GLN A 131 -17.27 -28.82 -3.10
CA GLN A 131 -18.44 -28.73 -2.21
C GLN A 131 -19.62 -29.58 -2.71
N GLN A 132 -19.81 -29.67 -4.03
CA GLN A 132 -20.90 -30.51 -4.60
C GLN A 132 -20.64 -32.00 -4.46
N THR A 133 -19.39 -32.43 -4.45
CA THR A 133 -19.06 -33.87 -4.27
C THR A 133 -19.29 -34.32 -2.84
N THR A 134 -19.03 -33.50 -1.84
CA THR A 134 -19.26 -33.84 -0.43
C THR A 134 -20.77 -33.89 -0.08
N GLN A 135 -21.60 -33.05 -0.70
CA GLN A 135 -23.05 -33.09 -0.51
C GLN A 135 -23.75 -34.25 -1.23
N ARG A 136 -23.11 -34.87 -2.25
CA ARG A 136 -23.69 -36.05 -2.95
C ARG A 136 -23.37 -37.36 -2.27
N ILE A 137 -22.44 -37.42 -1.33
CA ILE A 137 -21.96 -38.63 -0.66
C ILE A 137 -22.53 -38.73 0.79
N ALA A 138 -23.09 -37.64 1.31
CA ALA A 138 -23.79 -37.59 2.61
C ALA A 138 -25.29 -37.75 2.42
#